data_3d91e314a8c706c380ca647d47d70f4c
#
_entry.id   3d91e314a8c706c380ca647d47d70f4c
#
_cell.length_a   1.000
_cell.length_b   1.000
_cell.length_c   1.000
_cell.angle_alpha   90.00
_cell.angle_beta   90.00
_cell.angle_gamma   90.00
#
_symmetry.space_group_name_H-M   'P 1'
#
loop_
_entity.id
_entity.type
_entity.pdbx_description
1 polymer ?
#
loop_
_entity_poly.entity_id
_entity_poly.type
_entity_poly.pdbx_seq_one_letter_code
_entity_poly.pdbx_strand_id
1 'polypeptide(L)'
;MTYYYHFFKAEHATIIGNYDEAKKEYEKAESLLKHVPGELEEAEYKYKFAIFNHHTNKPLTAINYANQAKEIFSKYPRYEIKIALCENILGSCSVYLKQFEQAEENYNSAINILQKLKDDTLILKVRNNLGWLYSSQNLSTLAIRHLTIVTNKLPKHLKANFLQAKEHFILNEKELANHWVQKGLEICNELNNQEYKHHFTILKTQHTGILDDLENAIIAGTTYFNSKELYDYAQEYYELLAVEFHKVNKIEKSQKYFFKTYEAKQKLLTKEALR
;
A
#
# COMPACT_ATOMS: atom_id res chain seq x y z
N MET A 1 4.57 10.10 31.76
CA MET A 1 4.90 11.10 30.71
C MET A 1 5.85 10.53 29.65
N THR A 2 6.92 9.84 30.02
CA THR A 2 7.97 9.35 29.11
C THR A 2 7.51 8.31 28.08
N TYR A 3 6.60 7.39 28.45
CA TYR A 3 6.02 6.40 27.53
C TYR A 3 5.32 7.09 26.34
N TYR A 4 4.37 7.97 26.60
CA TYR A 4 3.59 8.63 25.54
C TYR A 4 4.47 9.49 24.62
N TYR A 5 5.55 10.09 25.15
CA TYR A 5 6.51 10.83 24.33
C TYR A 5 7.12 9.91 23.26
N HIS A 6 7.66 8.76 23.65
CA HIS A 6 8.27 7.81 22.73
C HIS A 6 7.24 7.18 21.80
N PHE A 7 6.07 6.83 22.33
CA PHE A 7 4.98 6.24 21.54
C PHE A 7 4.49 7.17 20.42
N PHE A 8 4.16 8.43 20.73
CA PHE A 8 3.72 9.38 19.71
C PHE A 8 4.84 9.79 18.76
N LYS A 9 6.08 9.84 19.23
CA LYS A 9 7.23 10.07 18.36
C LYS A 9 7.44 8.93 17.37
N ALA A 10 7.28 7.68 17.80
CA ALA A 10 7.32 6.51 16.94
C ALA A 10 6.19 6.52 15.89
N GLU A 11 4.97 6.86 16.33
CA GLU A 11 3.82 6.99 15.44
C GLU A 11 4.06 8.08 14.37
N HIS A 12 4.51 9.26 14.78
CA HIS A 12 4.84 10.35 13.86
C HIS A 12 5.95 9.93 12.87
N ALA A 13 7.02 9.32 13.35
CA ALA A 13 8.10 8.82 12.50
C ALA A 13 7.61 7.76 11.49
N THR A 14 6.67 6.90 11.90
CA THR A 14 6.02 5.94 10.99
C THR A 14 5.24 6.65 9.88
N ILE A 15 4.47 7.68 10.22
CA ILE A 15 3.64 8.44 9.26
C ILE A 15 4.51 9.15 8.21
N ILE A 16 5.65 9.72 8.63
CA ILE A 16 6.58 10.43 7.71
C ILE A 16 7.56 9.50 7.00
N GLY A 17 7.47 8.16 7.23
CA GLY A 17 8.35 7.17 6.60
C GLY A 17 9.76 7.08 7.17
N ASN A 18 10.05 7.71 8.32
CA ASN A 18 11.33 7.58 9.03
C ASN A 18 11.32 6.33 9.92
N TYR A 19 11.40 5.17 9.29
CA TYR A 19 11.20 3.89 9.95
C TYR A 19 12.33 3.51 10.92
N ASP A 20 13.56 3.99 10.71
CA ASP A 20 14.68 3.74 11.63
C ASP A 20 14.47 4.46 12.97
N GLU A 21 13.99 5.70 12.93
CA GLU A 21 13.61 6.43 14.13
C GLU A 21 12.37 5.81 14.78
N ALA A 22 11.37 5.45 13.97
CA ALA A 22 10.16 4.79 14.46
C ALA A 22 10.49 3.52 15.26
N LYS A 23 11.35 2.65 14.74
CA LYS A 23 11.80 1.43 15.43
C LYS A 23 12.40 1.72 16.79
N LYS A 24 13.39 2.63 16.85
CA LYS A 24 14.07 3.02 18.10
C LYS A 24 13.09 3.56 19.15
N GLU A 25 12.13 4.36 18.71
CA GLU A 25 11.16 4.96 19.60
C GLU A 25 10.08 3.96 20.04
N TYR A 26 9.67 3.00 19.19
CA TYR A 26 8.82 1.87 19.61
C TYR A 26 9.50 0.98 20.64
N GLU A 27 10.78 0.63 20.47
CA GLU A 27 11.55 -0.17 21.43
C GLU A 27 11.62 0.50 22.81
N LYS A 28 11.83 1.83 22.85
CA LYS A 28 11.78 2.61 24.11
C LYS A 28 10.39 2.62 24.72
N ALA A 29 9.35 2.84 23.91
CA ALA A 29 7.97 2.82 24.37
C ALA A 29 7.61 1.44 24.96
N GLU A 30 7.99 0.34 24.29
CA GLU A 30 7.76 -1.02 24.75
C GLU A 30 8.38 -1.29 26.13
N SER A 31 9.62 -0.85 26.33
CA SER A 31 10.31 -1.01 27.63
C SER A 31 9.60 -0.29 28.78
N LEU A 32 8.86 0.76 28.47
CA LEU A 32 8.13 1.58 29.44
C LEU A 32 6.67 1.14 29.60
N LEU A 33 6.12 0.40 28.64
CA LEU A 33 4.71 -0.02 28.61
C LEU A 33 4.29 -0.77 29.87
N LYS A 34 5.17 -1.60 30.41
CA LYS A 34 4.93 -2.34 31.68
C LYS A 34 4.65 -1.45 32.89
N HIS A 35 4.98 -0.17 32.81
CA HIS A 35 4.72 0.83 33.86
C HIS A 35 3.45 1.67 33.60
N VAL A 36 2.78 1.43 32.46
CA VAL A 36 1.55 2.12 32.10
C VAL A 36 0.38 1.24 32.51
N PRO A 37 -0.51 1.68 33.37
CA PRO A 37 -1.65 0.87 33.81
C PRO A 37 -2.71 0.82 32.68
N GLY A 38 -3.22 -0.36 32.41
CA GLY A 38 -4.37 -0.59 31.56
C GLY A 38 -4.07 -1.39 30.30
N GLU A 39 -4.89 -2.40 30.03
CA GLU A 39 -4.78 -3.25 28.83
C GLU A 39 -5.07 -2.45 27.54
N LEU A 40 -5.80 -1.32 27.62
CA LEU A 40 -6.14 -0.52 26.45
C LEU A 40 -4.93 0.21 25.88
N GLU A 41 -4.02 0.71 26.70
CA GLU A 41 -2.75 1.28 26.27
C GLU A 41 -1.86 0.23 25.60
N GLU A 42 -1.85 -0.98 26.14
CA GLU A 42 -1.17 -2.10 25.52
C GLU A 42 -1.77 -2.43 24.14
N ALA A 43 -3.10 -2.44 24.03
CA ALA A 43 -3.79 -2.67 22.76
C ALA A 43 -3.49 -1.58 21.72
N GLU A 44 -3.48 -0.30 22.14
CA GLU A 44 -3.10 0.82 21.25
C GLU A 44 -1.65 0.70 20.78
N TYR A 45 -0.72 0.39 21.68
CA TYR A 45 0.67 0.15 21.32
C TYR A 45 0.77 -0.98 20.28
N LYS A 46 0.16 -2.13 20.55
CA LYS A 46 0.18 -3.31 19.65
C LYS A 46 -0.42 -2.98 18.28
N TYR A 47 -1.54 -2.27 18.25
CA TYR A 47 -2.18 -1.83 17.01
C TYR A 47 -1.26 -0.93 16.18
N LYS A 48 -0.66 0.10 16.79
CA LYS A 48 0.26 1.01 16.10
C LYS A 48 1.56 0.32 15.67
N PHE A 49 2.06 -0.59 16.48
CA PHE A 49 3.23 -1.38 16.15
C PHE A 49 2.94 -2.40 15.02
N ALA A 50 1.71 -2.91 14.92
CA ALA A 50 1.26 -3.69 13.78
C ALA A 50 1.28 -2.86 12.47
N ILE A 51 0.81 -1.60 12.51
CA ILE A 51 0.91 -0.68 11.37
C ILE A 51 2.37 -0.46 10.95
N PHE A 52 3.25 -0.20 11.91
CA PHE A 52 4.69 -0.03 11.64
C PHE A 52 5.29 -1.28 10.97
N ASN A 53 4.99 -2.47 11.50
CA ASN A 53 5.48 -3.73 10.91
C ASN A 53 4.89 -4.00 9.52
N HIS A 54 3.65 -3.62 9.27
CA HIS A 54 3.06 -3.68 7.92
C HIS A 54 3.82 -2.76 6.95
N HIS A 55 4.13 -1.51 7.34
CA HIS A 55 4.89 -0.58 6.50
C HIS A 55 6.35 -0.97 6.30
N THR A 56 6.91 -1.78 7.19
CA THR A 56 8.28 -2.29 7.09
C THR A 56 8.37 -3.72 6.54
N ASN A 57 7.34 -4.17 5.80
CA ASN A 57 7.26 -5.47 5.14
C ASN A 57 7.48 -6.69 6.05
N LYS A 58 6.97 -6.61 7.30
CA LYS A 58 6.98 -7.70 8.28
C LYS A 58 5.56 -8.22 8.55
N PRO A 59 4.89 -8.80 7.53
CA PRO A 59 3.46 -9.11 7.62
C PRO A 59 3.12 -10.10 8.73
N LEU A 60 3.97 -11.10 9.01
CA LEU A 60 3.71 -12.06 10.08
C LEU A 60 3.76 -11.41 11.47
N THR A 61 4.72 -10.51 11.70
CA THR A 61 4.81 -9.73 12.93
C THR A 61 3.61 -8.80 13.07
N ALA A 62 3.23 -8.12 11.98
CA ALA A 62 2.06 -7.25 11.96
C ALA A 62 0.76 -8.02 12.29
N ILE A 63 0.57 -9.21 11.73
CA ILE A 63 -0.58 -10.09 12.01
C ILE A 63 -0.62 -10.46 13.51
N ASN A 64 0.51 -10.86 14.07
CA ASN A 64 0.58 -11.23 15.49
C ASN A 64 0.15 -10.07 16.39
N TYR A 65 0.72 -8.88 16.21
CA TYR A 65 0.37 -7.71 17.01
C TYR A 65 -1.06 -7.20 16.74
N ALA A 66 -1.55 -7.26 15.51
CA ALA A 66 -2.93 -6.87 15.19
C ALA A 66 -3.96 -7.81 15.84
N ASN A 67 -3.70 -9.12 15.88
CA ASN A 67 -4.56 -10.08 16.56
C ASN A 67 -4.58 -9.87 18.07
N GLN A 68 -3.42 -9.65 18.69
CA GLN A 68 -3.35 -9.36 20.13
C GLN A 68 -4.09 -8.06 20.48
N ALA A 69 -3.93 -7.00 19.66
CA ALA A 69 -4.67 -5.75 19.86
C ALA A 69 -6.19 -5.98 19.72
N LYS A 70 -6.61 -6.70 18.68
CA LYS A 70 -8.03 -7.05 18.43
C LYS A 70 -8.64 -7.81 19.59
N GLU A 71 -7.93 -8.81 20.13
CA GLU A 71 -8.37 -9.59 21.28
C GLU A 71 -8.62 -8.69 22.50
N ILE A 72 -7.70 -7.79 22.81
CA ILE A 72 -7.87 -6.88 23.95
C ILE A 72 -9.04 -5.92 23.68
N PHE A 73 -9.09 -5.25 22.51
CA PHE A 73 -10.19 -4.33 22.18
C PHE A 73 -11.57 -5.00 22.24
N SER A 74 -11.66 -6.31 21.91
CA SER A 74 -12.92 -7.04 21.94
C SER A 74 -13.52 -7.24 23.35
N LYS A 75 -12.71 -7.09 24.40
CA LYS A 75 -13.17 -7.15 25.80
C LYS A 75 -13.88 -5.86 26.23
N TYR A 76 -13.71 -4.78 25.48
CA TYR A 76 -14.18 -3.45 25.87
C TYR A 76 -15.25 -2.93 24.92
N PRO A 77 -16.45 -2.56 25.41
CA PRO A 77 -17.45 -1.90 24.61
C PRO A 77 -16.96 -0.54 24.08
N ARG A 78 -17.41 -0.12 22.92
CA ARG A 78 -17.05 1.12 22.20
C ARG A 78 -15.66 1.11 21.51
N TYR A 79 -15.02 -0.05 21.40
CA TYR A 79 -13.76 -0.20 20.65
C TYR A 79 -13.95 -0.91 19.31
N GLU A 80 -15.19 -1.01 18.82
CA GLU A 80 -15.53 -1.68 17.55
C GLU A 80 -14.78 -1.06 16.36
N ILE A 81 -14.56 0.28 16.36
CA ILE A 81 -13.74 0.94 15.34
C ILE A 81 -12.32 0.38 15.34
N LYS A 82 -11.72 0.17 16.52
CA LYS A 82 -10.36 -0.38 16.64
C LYS A 82 -10.29 -1.82 16.16
N ILE A 83 -11.33 -2.61 16.43
CA ILE A 83 -11.46 -3.97 15.91
C ILE A 83 -11.50 -3.94 14.38
N ALA A 84 -12.32 -3.08 13.78
CA ALA A 84 -12.38 -2.93 12.32
C ALA A 84 -11.05 -2.48 11.70
N LEU A 85 -10.31 -1.61 12.38
CA LEU A 85 -8.98 -1.17 11.95
C LEU A 85 -7.95 -2.29 12.04
N CYS A 86 -8.01 -3.15 13.07
CA CYS A 86 -7.18 -4.36 13.14
C CYS A 86 -7.51 -5.33 12.00
N GLU A 87 -8.79 -5.57 11.72
CA GLU A 87 -9.23 -6.40 10.59
C GLU A 87 -8.69 -5.85 9.25
N ASN A 88 -8.72 -4.54 9.05
CA ASN A 88 -8.17 -3.93 7.85
C ASN A 88 -6.65 -4.14 7.71
N ILE A 89 -5.88 -4.11 8.79
CA ILE A 89 -4.44 -4.43 8.77
C ILE A 89 -4.23 -5.91 8.47
N LEU A 90 -4.98 -6.80 9.13
CA LEU A 90 -4.93 -8.24 8.89
C LEU A 90 -5.19 -8.55 7.41
N GLY A 91 -6.21 -7.93 6.82
CA GLY A 91 -6.50 -8.05 5.40
C GLY A 91 -5.33 -7.60 4.52
N SER A 92 -4.71 -6.45 4.82
CA SER A 92 -3.57 -5.94 4.07
C SER A 92 -2.35 -6.87 4.15
N CYS A 93 -2.06 -7.41 5.33
CA CYS A 93 -0.97 -8.38 5.52
C CYS A 93 -1.24 -9.70 4.79
N SER A 94 -2.50 -10.17 4.80
CA SER A 94 -2.90 -11.38 4.07
C SER A 94 -2.74 -11.23 2.55
N VAL A 95 -2.98 -10.02 1.99
CA VAL A 95 -2.69 -9.77 0.56
C VAL A 95 -1.20 -9.92 0.26
N TYR A 96 -0.31 -9.37 1.12
CA TYR A 96 1.13 -9.54 0.98
C TYR A 96 1.56 -11.01 0.99
N LEU A 97 0.92 -11.81 1.82
CA LEU A 97 1.17 -13.25 1.92
C LEU A 97 0.44 -14.06 0.84
N LYS A 98 -0.27 -13.42 -0.09
CA LYS A 98 -1.11 -14.04 -1.13
C LYS A 98 -2.22 -14.96 -0.57
N GLN A 99 -2.63 -14.71 0.67
CA GLN A 99 -3.76 -15.37 1.33
C GLN A 99 -5.05 -14.60 1.02
N PHE A 100 -5.48 -14.65 -0.23
CA PHE A 100 -6.50 -13.74 -0.76
C PHE A 100 -7.88 -13.94 -0.14
N GLU A 101 -8.28 -15.18 0.13
CA GLU A 101 -9.55 -15.50 0.78
C GLU A 101 -9.58 -14.90 2.21
N GLN A 102 -8.51 -15.08 2.96
CA GLN A 102 -8.40 -14.52 4.31
C GLN A 102 -8.38 -12.98 4.28
N ALA A 103 -7.74 -12.38 3.27
CA ALA A 103 -7.75 -10.93 3.09
C ALA A 103 -9.16 -10.39 2.86
N GLU A 104 -9.94 -11.07 2.00
CA GLU A 104 -11.32 -10.71 1.70
C GLU A 104 -12.22 -10.84 2.93
N GLU A 105 -12.10 -11.93 3.69
CA GLU A 105 -12.83 -12.13 4.95
C GLU A 105 -12.55 -11.01 5.95
N ASN A 106 -11.28 -10.67 6.17
CA ASN A 106 -10.89 -9.62 7.10
C ASN A 106 -11.45 -8.24 6.65
N TYR A 107 -11.35 -7.89 5.37
CA TYR A 107 -11.90 -6.63 4.87
C TYR A 107 -13.44 -6.58 4.96
N ASN A 108 -14.12 -7.68 4.68
CA ASN A 108 -15.58 -7.76 4.81
C ASN A 108 -15.99 -7.66 6.28
N SER A 109 -15.25 -8.29 7.20
CA SER A 109 -15.45 -8.13 8.65
C SER A 109 -15.33 -6.66 9.06
N ALA A 110 -14.27 -5.97 8.62
CA ALA A 110 -14.09 -4.54 8.88
C ALA A 110 -15.27 -3.70 8.36
N ILE A 111 -15.70 -3.92 7.11
CA ILE A 111 -16.84 -3.20 6.52
C ILE A 111 -18.12 -3.44 7.31
N ASN A 112 -18.40 -4.67 7.69
CA ASN A 112 -19.62 -5.02 8.44
C ASN A 112 -19.69 -4.29 9.79
N ILE A 113 -18.57 -4.17 10.49
CA ILE A 113 -18.47 -3.41 11.74
C ILE A 113 -18.69 -1.92 11.47
N LEU A 114 -17.99 -1.36 10.49
CA LEU A 114 -18.03 0.07 10.18
C LEU A 114 -19.39 0.52 9.64
N GLN A 115 -20.14 -0.34 8.93
CA GLN A 115 -21.49 -0.07 8.49
C GLN A 115 -22.46 0.10 9.66
N LYS A 116 -22.34 -0.74 10.70
CA LYS A 116 -23.14 -0.62 11.93
C LYS A 116 -22.86 0.70 12.66
N LEU A 117 -21.61 1.16 12.59
CA LEU A 117 -21.14 2.40 13.20
C LEU A 117 -21.39 3.63 12.32
N LYS A 118 -21.79 3.44 11.06
CA LYS A 118 -22.02 4.49 10.05
C LYS A 118 -20.75 5.32 9.78
N ASP A 119 -19.56 4.71 9.82
CA ASP A 119 -18.30 5.37 9.50
C ASP A 119 -17.96 5.22 8.00
N ASP A 120 -18.57 6.08 7.19
CA ASP A 120 -18.38 6.07 5.73
C ASP A 120 -16.91 6.30 5.33
N THR A 121 -16.17 7.09 6.11
CA THR A 121 -14.77 7.41 5.79
C THR A 121 -13.88 6.18 5.89
N LEU A 122 -14.02 5.41 6.96
CA LEU A 122 -13.24 4.18 7.12
C LEU A 122 -13.71 3.09 6.16
N ILE A 123 -15.02 3.01 5.86
CA ILE A 123 -15.54 2.10 4.82
C ILE A 123 -14.86 2.36 3.48
N LEU A 124 -14.69 3.62 3.06
CA LEU A 124 -14.03 3.96 1.80
C LEU A 124 -12.55 3.52 1.78
N LYS A 125 -11.84 3.63 2.92
CA LYS A 125 -10.46 3.11 3.03
C LYS A 125 -10.41 1.60 2.83
N VAL A 126 -11.29 0.84 3.48
CA VAL A 126 -11.34 -0.61 3.32
C VAL A 126 -11.75 -1.01 1.91
N ARG A 127 -12.71 -0.31 1.29
CA ARG A 127 -13.09 -0.55 -0.11
C ARG A 127 -11.96 -0.30 -1.10
N ASN A 128 -11.13 0.72 -0.85
CA ASN A 128 -9.92 0.93 -1.66
C ASN A 128 -8.96 -0.27 -1.55
N ASN A 129 -8.81 -0.85 -0.37
CA ASN A 129 -7.98 -2.04 -0.16
C ASN A 129 -8.59 -3.29 -0.82
N LEU A 130 -9.92 -3.45 -0.79
CA LEU A 130 -10.61 -4.49 -1.57
C LEU A 130 -10.40 -4.31 -3.08
N GLY A 131 -10.47 -3.08 -3.58
CA GLY A 131 -10.15 -2.78 -4.97
C GLY A 131 -8.74 -3.22 -5.34
N TRP A 132 -7.77 -2.95 -4.49
CA TRP A 132 -6.40 -3.42 -4.68
C TRP A 132 -6.28 -4.96 -4.58
N LEU A 133 -6.95 -5.59 -3.62
CA LEU A 133 -6.99 -7.06 -3.48
C LEU A 133 -7.47 -7.72 -4.77
N TYR A 134 -8.60 -7.27 -5.32
CA TYR A 134 -9.15 -7.85 -6.55
C TYR A 134 -8.29 -7.52 -7.79
N SER A 135 -7.69 -6.33 -7.84
CA SER A 135 -6.70 -5.97 -8.87
C SER A 135 -5.49 -6.91 -8.86
N SER A 136 -4.98 -7.27 -7.67
CA SER A 136 -3.85 -8.19 -7.55
C SER A 136 -4.15 -9.63 -7.94
N GLN A 137 -5.44 -9.99 -8.02
CA GLN A 137 -5.94 -11.30 -8.48
C GLN A 137 -6.39 -11.28 -9.95
N ASN A 138 -6.21 -10.16 -10.67
CA ASN A 138 -6.74 -9.95 -12.04
C ASN A 138 -8.28 -10.06 -12.12
N LEU A 139 -8.99 -9.76 -11.03
CA LEU A 139 -10.45 -9.72 -10.96
C LEU A 139 -10.96 -8.30 -11.21
N SER A 140 -10.66 -7.77 -12.42
CA SER A 140 -10.85 -6.36 -12.79
C SER A 140 -12.24 -5.82 -12.53
N THR A 141 -13.29 -6.57 -12.87
CA THR A 141 -14.69 -6.15 -12.66
C THR A 141 -15.01 -5.93 -11.18
N LEU A 142 -14.52 -6.81 -10.30
CA LEU A 142 -14.71 -6.67 -8.86
C LEU A 142 -13.87 -5.49 -8.32
N ALA A 143 -12.64 -5.33 -8.79
CA ALA A 143 -11.80 -4.20 -8.44
C ALA A 143 -12.49 -2.87 -8.78
N ILE A 144 -12.95 -2.70 -10.03
CA ILE A 144 -13.64 -1.51 -10.51
C ILE A 144 -14.89 -1.23 -9.66
N ARG A 145 -15.69 -2.24 -9.33
CA ARG A 145 -16.89 -2.07 -8.49
C ARG A 145 -16.58 -1.39 -7.15
N HIS A 146 -15.53 -1.81 -6.45
CA HIS A 146 -15.13 -1.23 -5.17
C HIS A 146 -14.49 0.15 -5.36
N LEU A 147 -13.62 0.30 -6.35
CA LEU A 147 -12.91 1.56 -6.64
C LEU A 147 -13.86 2.67 -7.09
N THR A 148 -14.92 2.35 -7.84
CA THR A 148 -15.95 3.33 -8.27
C THR A 148 -16.63 3.97 -7.07
N ILE A 149 -16.94 3.20 -6.02
CA ILE A 149 -17.52 3.76 -4.79
C ILE A 149 -16.54 4.75 -4.14
N VAL A 150 -15.24 4.42 -4.15
CA VAL A 150 -14.20 5.30 -3.59
C VAL A 150 -14.07 6.57 -4.43
N THR A 151 -13.91 6.46 -5.75
CA THR A 151 -13.68 7.62 -6.64
C THR A 151 -14.89 8.54 -6.76
N ASN A 152 -16.11 8.04 -6.56
CA ASN A 152 -17.32 8.86 -6.51
C ASN A 152 -17.39 9.72 -5.22
N LYS A 153 -16.90 9.21 -4.10
CA LYS A 153 -16.91 9.93 -2.81
C LYS A 153 -15.63 10.73 -2.57
N LEU A 154 -14.50 10.24 -3.08
CA LEU A 154 -13.18 10.82 -2.95
C LEU A 154 -12.55 10.97 -4.35
N PRO A 155 -12.99 11.95 -5.18
CA PRO A 155 -12.56 12.07 -6.58
C PRO A 155 -11.05 12.27 -6.74
N LYS A 156 -10.36 12.84 -5.73
CA LYS A 156 -8.92 13.11 -5.74
C LYS A 156 -8.07 11.98 -5.10
N HIS A 157 -8.65 10.81 -4.84
CA HIS A 157 -7.91 9.67 -4.28
C HIS A 157 -7.02 9.02 -5.34
N LEU A 158 -5.74 9.39 -5.39
CA LEU A 158 -4.80 9.02 -6.46
C LEU A 158 -4.69 7.51 -6.68
N LYS A 159 -4.52 6.71 -5.61
CA LYS A 159 -4.42 5.25 -5.73
C LYS A 159 -5.67 4.63 -6.38
N ALA A 160 -6.86 5.09 -5.99
CA ALA A 160 -8.10 4.57 -6.56
C ALA A 160 -8.24 4.94 -8.04
N ASN A 161 -7.92 6.19 -8.42
CA ASN A 161 -7.92 6.62 -9.82
C ASN A 161 -6.90 5.84 -10.65
N PHE A 162 -5.69 5.56 -10.10
CA PHE A 162 -4.67 4.77 -10.77
C PHE A 162 -5.12 3.33 -11.01
N LEU A 163 -5.68 2.69 -10.00
CA LEU A 163 -6.23 1.33 -10.14
C LEU A 163 -7.39 1.29 -11.13
N GLN A 164 -8.30 2.30 -11.14
CA GLN A 164 -9.34 2.40 -12.17
C GLN A 164 -8.73 2.40 -13.58
N ALA A 165 -7.73 3.25 -13.81
CA ALA A 165 -7.06 3.31 -15.11
C ALA A 165 -6.45 1.95 -15.50
N LYS A 166 -5.73 1.31 -14.58
CA LYS A 166 -5.10 0.00 -14.78
C LYS A 166 -6.12 -1.08 -15.14
N GLU A 167 -7.19 -1.19 -14.37
CA GLU A 167 -8.20 -2.22 -14.59
C GLU A 167 -8.97 -2.04 -15.89
N HIS A 168 -9.29 -0.79 -16.28
CA HIS A 168 -9.91 -0.52 -17.58
C HIS A 168 -8.96 -0.84 -18.76
N PHE A 169 -7.65 -0.64 -18.61
CA PHE A 169 -6.69 -1.13 -19.62
C PHE A 169 -6.67 -2.66 -19.72
N ILE A 170 -6.71 -3.38 -18.60
CA ILE A 170 -6.78 -4.84 -18.57
C ILE A 170 -8.03 -5.35 -19.30
N LEU A 171 -9.17 -4.67 -19.13
CA LEU A 171 -10.43 -4.99 -19.82
C LEU A 171 -10.48 -4.50 -21.28
N ASN A 172 -9.38 -3.90 -21.79
CA ASN A 172 -9.30 -3.30 -23.14
C ASN A 172 -10.30 -2.15 -23.37
N GLU A 173 -10.76 -1.51 -22.31
CA GLU A 173 -11.66 -0.33 -22.33
C GLU A 173 -10.83 0.96 -22.42
N LYS A 174 -10.13 1.13 -23.53
CA LYS A 174 -9.08 2.16 -23.71
C LYS A 174 -9.56 3.59 -23.47
N GLU A 175 -10.78 3.93 -23.85
CA GLU A 175 -11.32 5.29 -23.67
C GLU A 175 -11.49 5.62 -22.19
N LEU A 176 -12.10 4.68 -21.42
CA LEU A 176 -12.26 4.81 -19.97
C LEU A 176 -10.91 4.84 -19.26
N ALA A 177 -9.99 3.95 -19.65
CA ALA A 177 -8.64 3.92 -19.08
C ALA A 177 -7.92 5.27 -19.28
N ASN A 178 -7.93 5.82 -20.51
CA ASN A 178 -7.33 7.12 -20.81
C ASN A 178 -8.02 8.27 -20.07
N HIS A 179 -9.33 8.22 -19.90
CA HIS A 179 -10.05 9.21 -19.06
C HIS A 179 -9.52 9.20 -17.61
N TRP A 180 -9.37 8.01 -17.00
CA TRP A 180 -8.84 7.90 -15.64
C TRP A 180 -7.37 8.31 -15.54
N VAL A 181 -6.54 8.03 -16.56
CA VAL A 181 -5.15 8.50 -16.63
C VAL A 181 -5.10 10.01 -16.66
N GLN A 182 -5.87 10.65 -17.56
CA GLN A 182 -5.88 12.10 -17.70
C GLN A 182 -6.32 12.79 -16.41
N LYS A 183 -7.43 12.33 -15.82
CA LYS A 183 -7.92 12.79 -14.52
C LYS A 183 -6.87 12.63 -13.42
N GLY A 184 -6.20 11.46 -13.37
CA GLY A 184 -5.15 11.21 -12.39
C GLY A 184 -3.96 12.15 -12.53
N LEU A 185 -3.50 12.45 -13.76
CA LEU A 185 -2.42 13.39 -14.03
C LEU A 185 -2.79 14.84 -13.66
N GLU A 186 -4.03 15.25 -13.89
CA GLU A 186 -4.54 16.56 -13.46
C GLU A 186 -4.51 16.69 -11.93
N ILE A 187 -4.99 15.67 -11.21
CA ILE A 187 -4.93 15.62 -9.75
C ILE A 187 -3.48 15.63 -9.25
N CYS A 188 -2.57 14.89 -9.90
CA CYS A 188 -1.14 14.90 -9.55
C CYS A 188 -0.52 16.30 -9.69
N ASN A 189 -0.86 17.04 -10.74
CA ASN A 189 -0.38 18.41 -10.93
C ASN A 189 -0.95 19.35 -9.86
N GLU A 190 -2.26 19.23 -9.55
CA GLU A 190 -2.91 20.05 -8.53
C GLU A 190 -2.33 19.81 -7.12
N LEU A 191 -2.07 18.54 -6.78
CA LEU A 191 -1.53 18.15 -5.47
C LEU A 191 0.00 18.15 -5.41
N ASN A 192 0.67 18.48 -6.52
CA ASN A 192 2.13 18.37 -6.67
C ASN A 192 2.69 16.97 -6.30
N ASN A 193 1.92 15.91 -6.62
CA ASN A 193 2.30 14.54 -6.29
C ASN A 193 3.12 13.91 -7.42
N GLN A 194 4.45 13.87 -7.24
CA GLN A 194 5.37 13.33 -8.24
C GLN A 194 5.33 11.79 -8.31
N GLU A 195 5.09 11.10 -7.20
CA GLU A 195 5.02 9.63 -7.15
C GLU A 195 3.94 9.11 -8.10
N TYR A 196 2.70 9.50 -7.89
CA TYR A 196 1.60 9.05 -8.76
C TYR A 196 1.68 9.62 -10.19
N LYS A 197 2.32 10.78 -10.37
CA LYS A 197 2.59 11.31 -11.72
C LYS A 197 3.46 10.34 -12.52
N HIS A 198 4.50 9.76 -11.93
CA HIS A 198 5.32 8.73 -12.58
C HIS A 198 4.51 7.45 -12.83
N HIS A 199 3.72 6.98 -11.87
CA HIS A 199 2.87 5.81 -12.05
C HIS A 199 1.90 5.98 -13.24
N PHE A 200 1.17 7.08 -13.32
CA PHE A 200 0.25 7.36 -14.44
C PHE A 200 0.97 7.52 -15.78
N THR A 201 2.15 8.16 -15.79
CA THR A 201 2.94 8.34 -17.02
C THR A 201 3.41 6.99 -17.55
N ILE A 202 3.93 6.12 -16.69
CA ILE A 202 4.35 4.76 -17.08
C ILE A 202 3.15 3.95 -17.57
N LEU A 203 2.04 3.96 -16.86
CA LEU A 203 0.82 3.25 -17.27
C LEU A 203 0.34 3.72 -18.65
N LYS A 204 0.33 5.02 -18.90
CA LYS A 204 -0.05 5.61 -20.19
C LYS A 204 0.87 5.11 -21.31
N THR A 205 2.19 5.22 -21.13
CA THR A 205 3.18 4.84 -22.16
C THR A 205 3.20 3.34 -22.41
N GLN A 206 2.95 2.51 -21.41
CA GLN A 206 2.82 1.05 -21.56
C GLN A 206 1.74 0.69 -22.60
N HIS A 207 0.67 1.47 -22.70
CA HIS A 207 -0.45 1.18 -23.59
C HIS A 207 -0.44 1.99 -24.91
N THR A 208 0.59 2.82 -25.16
CA THR A 208 0.79 3.46 -26.47
C THR A 208 1.43 2.53 -27.50
N GLY A 209 2.12 1.48 -27.05
CA GLY A 209 2.85 0.56 -27.90
C GLY A 209 4.23 1.07 -28.38
N ILE A 210 4.66 2.27 -27.94
CA ILE A 210 5.95 2.85 -28.29
C ILE A 210 6.95 2.52 -27.18
N LEU A 211 7.83 1.54 -27.46
CA LEU A 211 8.72 0.98 -26.45
C LEU A 211 9.78 1.97 -25.94
N ASP A 212 10.25 2.88 -26.81
CA ASP A 212 11.23 3.90 -26.40
C ASP A 212 10.60 4.94 -25.45
N ASP A 213 9.32 5.30 -25.64
CA ASP A 213 8.59 6.18 -24.70
C ASP A 213 8.40 5.48 -23.34
N LEU A 214 8.07 4.18 -23.35
CA LEU A 214 7.96 3.40 -22.15
C LEU A 214 9.29 3.30 -21.40
N GLU A 215 10.40 3.06 -22.12
CA GLU A 215 11.74 3.03 -21.54
C GLU A 215 12.07 4.36 -20.86
N ASN A 216 11.84 5.48 -21.54
CA ASN A 216 12.09 6.82 -21.01
C ASN A 216 11.23 7.11 -19.76
N ALA A 217 9.93 6.77 -19.79
CA ALA A 217 9.03 6.94 -18.65
C ALA A 217 9.46 6.12 -17.43
N ILE A 218 9.86 4.85 -17.67
CA ILE A 218 10.35 3.97 -16.60
C ILE A 218 11.68 4.45 -16.04
N ILE A 219 12.63 4.91 -16.86
CA ILE A 219 13.89 5.47 -16.38
C ILE A 219 13.65 6.69 -15.47
N ALA A 220 12.79 7.61 -15.91
CA ALA A 220 12.43 8.79 -15.12
C ALA A 220 11.76 8.40 -13.80
N GLY A 221 10.77 7.50 -13.84
CA GLY A 221 10.06 7.01 -12.66
C GLY A 221 10.98 6.28 -11.69
N THR A 222 11.79 5.34 -12.17
CA THR A 222 12.70 4.56 -11.31
C THR A 222 13.83 5.40 -10.73
N THR A 223 14.27 6.47 -11.41
CA THR A 223 15.20 7.47 -10.84
C THR A 223 14.55 8.14 -9.62
N TYR A 224 13.30 8.59 -9.75
CA TYR A 224 12.54 9.14 -8.63
C TYR A 224 12.34 8.12 -7.50
N PHE A 225 11.85 6.91 -7.82
CA PHE A 225 11.59 5.88 -6.81
C PHE A 225 12.85 5.48 -6.05
N ASN A 226 13.99 5.31 -6.74
CA ASN A 226 15.26 5.05 -6.09
C ASN A 226 15.71 6.20 -5.16
N SER A 227 15.48 7.46 -5.55
CA SER A 227 15.83 8.63 -4.72
C SER A 227 14.97 8.73 -3.45
N LYS A 228 13.80 8.09 -3.46
CA LYS A 228 12.85 8.00 -2.33
C LYS A 228 12.91 6.65 -1.62
N GLU A 229 13.85 5.78 -2.00
CA GLU A 229 13.98 4.42 -1.46
C GLU A 229 12.72 3.55 -1.60
N LEU A 230 11.92 3.82 -2.63
CA LEU A 230 10.75 3.05 -3.02
C LEU A 230 11.19 1.92 -4.00
N TYR A 231 12.04 1.02 -3.50
CA TYR A 231 12.70 0.01 -4.31
C TYR A 231 11.76 -1.07 -4.85
N ASP A 232 10.63 -1.29 -4.18
CA ASP A 232 9.54 -2.16 -4.64
C ASP A 232 8.96 -1.70 -5.99
N TYR A 233 8.64 -0.42 -6.12
CA TYR A 233 8.19 0.14 -7.40
C TYR A 233 9.29 0.14 -8.46
N ALA A 234 10.53 0.44 -8.08
CA ALA A 234 11.65 0.39 -9.02
C ALA A 234 11.84 -1.05 -9.55
N GLN A 235 11.74 -2.07 -8.69
CA GLN A 235 11.80 -3.47 -9.07
C GLN A 235 10.69 -3.82 -10.05
N GLU A 236 9.43 -3.51 -9.72
CA GLU A 236 8.26 -3.81 -10.56
C GLU A 236 8.39 -3.21 -11.96
N TYR A 237 8.79 -1.95 -12.07
CA TYR A 237 8.92 -1.28 -13.37
C TYR A 237 10.13 -1.72 -14.19
N TYR A 238 11.26 -2.07 -13.56
CA TYR A 238 12.38 -2.67 -14.29
C TYR A 238 12.00 -4.05 -14.82
N GLU A 239 11.28 -4.86 -14.05
CA GLU A 239 10.78 -6.17 -14.48
C GLU A 239 9.81 -6.01 -15.66
N LEU A 240 8.84 -5.10 -15.58
CA LEU A 240 7.94 -4.77 -16.67
C LEU A 240 8.72 -4.47 -17.97
N LEU A 241 9.70 -3.57 -17.89
CA LEU A 241 10.48 -3.16 -19.06
C LEU A 241 11.34 -4.31 -19.63
N ALA A 242 11.91 -5.13 -18.74
CA ALA A 242 12.66 -6.32 -19.15
C ALA A 242 11.79 -7.31 -19.95
N VAL A 243 10.56 -7.54 -19.47
CA VAL A 243 9.58 -8.40 -20.14
C VAL A 243 9.17 -7.81 -21.50
N GLU A 244 8.90 -6.51 -21.59
CA GLU A 244 8.51 -5.86 -22.85
C GLU A 244 9.64 -5.93 -23.88
N PHE A 245 10.90 -5.72 -23.49
CA PHE A 245 12.04 -5.90 -24.41
C PHE A 245 12.23 -7.37 -24.83
N HIS A 246 11.96 -8.32 -23.94
CA HIS A 246 12.01 -9.74 -24.28
C HIS A 246 10.97 -10.11 -25.36
N LYS A 247 9.74 -9.62 -25.23
CA LYS A 247 8.65 -9.86 -26.20
C LYS A 247 9.02 -9.43 -27.64
N VAL A 248 9.82 -8.35 -27.77
CA VAL A 248 10.28 -7.85 -29.07
C VAL A 248 11.69 -8.32 -29.46
N ASN A 249 12.18 -9.35 -28.79
CA ASN A 249 13.49 -9.99 -29.03
C ASN A 249 14.71 -9.04 -28.90
N LYS A 250 14.59 -7.96 -28.12
CA LYS A 250 15.72 -7.09 -27.75
C LYS A 250 16.43 -7.64 -26.50
N ILE A 251 17.11 -8.79 -26.67
CA ILE A 251 17.62 -9.59 -25.56
C ILE A 251 18.61 -8.85 -24.67
N GLU A 252 19.57 -8.10 -25.23
CA GLU A 252 20.54 -7.34 -24.44
C GLU A 252 19.87 -6.31 -23.50
N LYS A 253 18.88 -5.56 -24.02
CA LYS A 253 18.12 -4.62 -23.19
C LYS A 253 17.31 -5.35 -22.12
N SER A 254 16.66 -6.47 -22.48
CA SER A 254 15.92 -7.32 -21.55
C SER A 254 16.82 -7.76 -20.38
N GLN A 255 17.99 -8.34 -20.67
CA GLN A 255 18.95 -8.79 -19.65
C GLN A 255 19.41 -7.65 -18.74
N LYS A 256 19.73 -6.48 -19.34
CA LYS A 256 20.09 -5.26 -18.57
C LYS A 256 19.03 -4.89 -17.54
N TYR A 257 17.74 -4.93 -17.91
CA TYR A 257 16.66 -4.55 -17.02
C TYR A 257 16.31 -5.64 -16.01
N PHE A 258 16.45 -6.92 -16.34
CA PHE A 258 16.38 -8.01 -15.35
C PHE A 258 17.48 -7.87 -14.29
N PHE A 259 18.71 -7.47 -14.68
CA PHE A 259 19.76 -7.20 -13.70
C PHE A 259 19.41 -6.03 -12.79
N LYS A 260 18.84 -4.94 -13.33
CA LYS A 260 18.35 -3.80 -12.51
C LYS A 260 17.21 -4.20 -11.56
N THR A 261 16.32 -5.10 -11.99
CA THR A 261 15.29 -5.70 -11.12
C THR A 261 15.94 -6.41 -9.93
N TYR A 262 16.97 -7.22 -10.19
CA TYR A 262 17.73 -7.90 -9.14
C TYR A 262 18.41 -6.91 -8.19
N GLU A 263 19.06 -5.86 -8.70
CA GLU A 263 19.70 -4.82 -7.86
C GLU A 263 18.67 -4.10 -6.96
N ALA A 264 17.51 -3.74 -7.51
CA ALA A 264 16.43 -3.11 -6.74
C ALA A 264 15.92 -4.04 -5.64
N LYS A 265 15.74 -5.33 -5.94
CA LYS A 265 15.38 -6.36 -4.96
C LYS A 265 16.42 -6.51 -3.85
N GLN A 266 17.70 -6.50 -4.17
CA GLN A 266 18.78 -6.56 -3.15
C GLN A 266 18.74 -5.34 -2.22
N LYS A 267 18.53 -4.14 -2.78
CA LYS A 267 18.35 -2.92 -1.96
C LYS A 267 17.13 -3.01 -1.05
N LEU A 268 16.01 -3.53 -1.55
CA LEU A 268 14.81 -3.75 -0.74
C LEU A 268 15.09 -4.71 0.42
N LEU A 269 15.69 -5.87 0.15
CA LEU A 269 16.05 -6.87 1.17
C LEU A 269 17.03 -6.31 2.20
N THR A 270 18.05 -5.55 1.76
CA THR A 270 19.00 -4.91 2.68
C THR A 270 18.29 -3.89 3.56
N LYS A 271 17.41 -3.08 2.99
CA LYS A 271 16.61 -2.12 3.74
C LYS A 271 15.69 -2.79 4.77
N GLU A 272 15.10 -3.93 4.42
CA GLU A 272 14.26 -4.73 5.32
C GLU A 272 15.08 -5.41 6.43
N ALA A 273 16.28 -5.90 6.11
CA ALA A 273 17.16 -6.55 7.10
C ALA A 273 17.71 -5.56 8.13
N LEU A 274 17.94 -4.30 7.74
CA LEU A 274 18.41 -3.23 8.64
C LEU A 274 17.30 -2.64 9.52
N ARG A 275 16.04 -2.94 9.23
CA ARG A 275 14.83 -2.50 9.96
C ARG A 275 14.29 -3.59 10.87
#